data_eda220ef20a9f3a9856bb2658af2b03b
#
_entry.id   eda220ef20a9f3a9856bb2658af2b03b
#
_cell.length_a   1.000
_cell.length_b   1.000
_cell.length_c   1.000
_cell.angle_alpha   90.00
_cell.angle_beta   90.00
_cell.angle_gamma   90.00
#
_symmetry.space_group_name_H-M   'P 1'
#
loop_
_entity.id
_entity.type
_entity.pdbx_description
1 polymer ?
#
loop_
_entity_poly.entity_id
_entity_poly.type
_entity_poly.pdbx_seq_one_letter_code
_entity_poly.pdbx_strand_id
1 'polypeptide(L)'
;NMKNCNDTIAYLTFYQMDKTYIKDTCKIFKDGKIVFKGKEKLNRGIYSIVNQKKSIVFDFFIDEHTQNVEFDADATNMARQAVAKNSNQENDFFKYVKFLTDQNMKFMGEKDKIKGLAKKDSISKIKALQKTLERSIEDYESALAENNKSSYFGDFINLKMERTLKDVPTASNGRPDSLKVYKYY
;
A
#
# COMPACT_ATOMS: atom_id res chain seq x y z
N ASN A 1 -7.84 4.99 -17.97
CA ASN A 1 -8.69 4.11 -18.75
C ASN A 1 -8.78 2.74 -18.09
N MET A 2 -9.96 2.15 -17.97
CA MET A 2 -10.18 0.89 -17.27
C MET A 2 -10.76 -0.16 -18.22
N LYS A 3 -9.95 -1.12 -18.59
CA LYS A 3 -10.37 -2.26 -19.43
C LYS A 3 -11.24 -3.22 -18.63
N ASN A 4 -12.09 -3.98 -19.33
CA ASN A 4 -12.94 -5.03 -18.74
C ASN A 4 -13.83 -4.56 -17.57
N CYS A 5 -14.20 -3.27 -17.56
CA CYS A 5 -15.04 -2.66 -16.54
C CYS A 5 -16.51 -2.69 -16.98
N ASN A 6 -17.35 -3.34 -16.17
CA ASN A 6 -18.80 -3.41 -16.41
C ASN A 6 -19.58 -2.40 -15.55
N ASP A 7 -18.90 -1.63 -14.71
CA ASP A 7 -19.53 -0.59 -13.90
C ASP A 7 -19.92 0.61 -14.77
N THR A 8 -20.97 1.31 -14.35
CA THR A 8 -21.46 2.53 -15.03
C THR A 8 -21.08 3.81 -14.31
N ILE A 9 -20.66 3.69 -13.05
CA ILE A 9 -20.30 4.80 -12.17
C ILE A 9 -19.00 4.47 -11.45
N ALA A 10 -18.13 5.47 -11.33
CA ALA A 10 -16.95 5.45 -10.50
C ALA A 10 -16.96 6.64 -9.52
N TYR A 11 -16.35 6.45 -8.38
CA TYR A 11 -16.19 7.48 -7.36
C TYR A 11 -14.71 7.79 -7.19
N LEU A 12 -14.40 9.08 -7.08
CA LEU A 12 -13.15 9.57 -6.53
C LEU A 12 -13.33 9.75 -5.03
N THR A 13 -12.53 9.09 -4.23
CA THR A 13 -12.56 9.21 -2.78
C THR A 13 -11.21 9.64 -2.24
N PHE A 14 -11.18 10.13 -1.01
CA PHE A 14 -9.95 10.47 -0.29
C PHE A 14 -10.01 9.97 1.15
N TYR A 15 -8.85 9.69 1.72
CA TYR A 15 -8.72 9.30 3.11
C TYR A 15 -8.61 10.52 4.02
N GLN A 16 -9.36 10.48 5.13
CA GLN A 16 -9.19 11.39 6.24
C GLN A 16 -9.21 10.58 7.54
N MET A 17 -8.06 10.44 8.16
CA MET A 17 -7.83 9.52 9.27
C MET A 17 -8.19 8.07 8.88
N ASP A 18 -9.14 7.44 9.58
CA ASP A 18 -9.62 6.08 9.38
C ASP A 18 -10.82 5.96 8.42
N LYS A 19 -11.25 7.09 7.81
CA LYS A 19 -12.46 7.15 6.98
C LYS A 19 -12.15 7.57 5.56
N THR A 20 -13.00 7.08 4.66
CA THR A 20 -12.98 7.45 3.23
C THR A 20 -14.19 8.31 2.90
N TYR A 21 -13.98 9.42 2.21
CA TYR A 21 -15.02 10.35 1.80
C TYR A 21 -15.09 10.47 0.29
N ILE A 22 -16.29 10.53 -0.26
CA ILE A 22 -16.49 10.77 -1.69
C ILE A 22 -16.16 12.24 -2.00
N LYS A 23 -15.21 12.45 -2.90
CA LYS A 23 -14.85 13.78 -3.42
C LYS A 23 -15.63 14.10 -4.67
N ASP A 24 -15.79 13.11 -5.56
CA ASP A 24 -16.49 13.29 -6.84
C ASP A 24 -17.05 11.97 -7.35
N THR A 25 -17.98 12.05 -8.30
CA THR A 25 -18.62 10.92 -8.96
C THR A 25 -18.66 11.15 -10.45
N CYS A 26 -18.27 10.15 -11.23
CA CYS A 26 -18.38 10.23 -12.68
C CYS A 26 -19.04 8.99 -13.29
N LYS A 27 -19.61 9.19 -14.49
CA LYS A 27 -20.05 8.07 -15.34
C LYS A 27 -18.84 7.44 -16.03
N ILE A 28 -18.86 6.12 -16.14
CA ILE A 28 -17.87 5.38 -16.93
C ILE A 28 -18.36 5.34 -18.38
N PHE A 29 -17.52 5.76 -19.31
CA PHE A 29 -17.84 5.70 -20.73
C PHE A 29 -17.74 4.26 -21.26
N LYS A 30 -18.40 3.98 -22.39
CA LYS A 30 -18.43 2.62 -22.98
C LYS A 30 -17.04 2.05 -23.33
N ASP A 31 -16.06 2.93 -23.56
CA ASP A 31 -14.67 2.56 -23.80
C ASP A 31 -13.85 2.36 -22.50
N GLY A 32 -14.50 2.38 -21.32
CA GLY A 32 -13.86 2.26 -20.03
C GLY A 32 -13.17 3.54 -19.56
N LYS A 33 -13.39 4.67 -20.23
CA LYS A 33 -12.80 5.94 -19.84
C LYS A 33 -13.50 6.52 -18.61
N ILE A 34 -12.70 6.87 -17.60
CA ILE A 34 -13.13 7.53 -16.36
C ILE A 34 -12.40 8.86 -16.29
N VAL A 35 -13.13 9.95 -16.07
CA VAL A 35 -12.53 11.30 -16.01
C VAL A 35 -13.16 12.07 -14.86
N PHE A 36 -12.34 12.45 -13.89
CA PHE A 36 -12.68 13.43 -12.86
C PHE A 36 -12.02 14.76 -13.24
N LYS A 37 -12.77 15.85 -13.19
CA LYS A 37 -12.28 17.20 -13.50
C LYS A 37 -12.78 18.17 -12.46
N GLY A 38 -11.87 18.95 -11.89
CA GLY A 38 -12.16 20.03 -10.95
C GLY A 38 -11.50 21.33 -11.38
N LYS A 39 -11.99 22.46 -10.86
CA LYS A 39 -11.38 23.78 -11.03
C LYS A 39 -10.31 24.07 -9.98
N GLU A 40 -10.45 23.45 -8.83
CA GLU A 40 -9.56 23.62 -7.67
C GLU A 40 -8.55 22.48 -7.59
N LYS A 41 -7.38 22.79 -7.07
CA LYS A 41 -6.39 21.76 -6.73
C LYS A 41 -6.93 20.83 -5.65
N LEU A 42 -6.60 19.55 -5.77
CA LEU A 42 -6.83 18.58 -4.72
C LEU A 42 -5.83 18.80 -3.58
N ASN A 43 -6.26 18.59 -2.36
CA ASN A 43 -5.36 18.61 -1.20
C ASN A 43 -4.38 17.44 -1.29
N ARG A 44 -3.16 17.64 -0.76
CA ARG A 44 -2.21 16.56 -0.58
C ARG A 44 -2.84 15.43 0.22
N GLY A 45 -2.78 14.20 -0.30
CA GLY A 45 -3.40 13.06 0.36
C GLY A 45 -3.39 11.79 -0.48
N ILE A 46 -3.93 10.73 0.11
CA ILE A 46 -4.19 9.47 -0.57
C ILE A 46 -5.63 9.50 -1.06
N TYR A 47 -5.78 9.23 -2.34
CA TYR A 47 -7.07 9.15 -3.02
C TYR A 47 -7.29 7.73 -3.54
N SER A 48 -8.55 7.39 -3.78
CA SER A 48 -8.90 6.07 -4.35
C SER A 48 -9.89 6.22 -5.48
N ILE A 49 -9.75 5.36 -6.47
CA ILE A 49 -10.86 5.05 -7.38
C ILE A 49 -11.69 3.94 -6.74
N VAL A 50 -12.98 4.17 -6.64
CA VAL A 50 -13.93 3.26 -6.03
C VAL A 50 -15.00 2.91 -7.07
N ASN A 51 -15.35 1.64 -7.17
CA ASN A 51 -16.30 1.14 -8.13
C ASN A 51 -17.76 1.35 -7.69
N GLN A 52 -18.71 0.98 -8.53
CA GLN A 52 -20.14 1.10 -8.27
C GLN A 52 -20.58 0.32 -7.01
N LYS A 53 -19.92 -0.80 -6.70
CA LYS A 53 -20.18 -1.63 -5.52
C LYS A 53 -19.52 -1.11 -4.23
N LYS A 54 -18.93 0.09 -4.27
CA LYS A 54 -18.21 0.71 -3.16
C LYS A 54 -16.94 -0.04 -2.73
N SER A 55 -16.35 -0.82 -3.63
CA SER A 55 -15.04 -1.45 -3.40
C SER A 55 -13.93 -0.56 -3.99
N ILE A 56 -12.84 -0.43 -3.24
CA ILE A 56 -11.64 0.27 -3.71
C ILE A 56 -11.05 -0.52 -4.87
N VAL A 57 -10.80 0.20 -5.95
CA VAL A 57 -10.18 -0.32 -7.17
C VAL A 57 -8.66 -0.23 -7.05
N PHE A 58 -8.15 0.97 -6.77
CA PHE A 58 -6.77 1.24 -6.42
C PHE A 58 -6.66 2.59 -5.71
N ASP A 59 -5.59 2.74 -4.96
CA ASP A 59 -5.19 3.98 -4.32
C ASP A 59 -4.10 4.68 -5.13
N PHE A 60 -3.97 5.99 -4.97
CA PHE A 60 -2.93 6.81 -5.58
C PHE A 60 -2.69 8.08 -4.76
N PHE A 61 -1.56 8.74 -5.03
CA PHE A 61 -1.12 9.90 -4.27
C PHE A 61 -1.37 11.20 -5.05
N ILE A 62 -1.82 12.23 -4.33
CA ILE A 62 -1.89 13.60 -4.84
C ILE A 62 -1.03 14.47 -3.94
N ASP A 63 -0.19 15.30 -4.54
CA ASP A 63 0.61 16.33 -3.88
C ASP A 63 0.59 17.64 -4.69
N GLU A 64 1.38 18.62 -4.28
CA GLU A 64 1.43 19.94 -4.90
C GLU A 64 1.91 19.89 -6.37
N HIS A 65 2.70 18.87 -6.71
CA HIS A 65 3.32 18.67 -8.03
C HIS A 65 2.56 17.68 -8.89
N THR A 66 1.81 16.76 -8.28
CA THR A 66 1.09 15.67 -8.94
C THR A 66 -0.42 15.89 -8.84
N GLN A 67 -0.94 16.81 -9.65
CA GLN A 67 -2.37 17.14 -9.67
C GLN A 67 -3.13 16.51 -10.85
N ASN A 68 -2.43 16.12 -11.91
CA ASN A 68 -2.99 15.43 -13.06
C ASN A 68 -2.35 14.05 -13.16
N VAL A 69 -3.13 13.02 -12.91
CA VAL A 69 -2.67 11.64 -13.00
C VAL A 69 -3.52 10.87 -14.02
N GLU A 70 -2.85 10.10 -14.85
CA GLU A 70 -3.49 9.27 -15.86
C GLU A 70 -3.13 7.80 -15.62
N PHE A 71 -4.15 6.95 -15.56
CA PHE A 71 -3.99 5.53 -15.32
C PHE A 71 -4.56 4.69 -16.45
N ASP A 72 -3.87 3.61 -16.77
CA ASP A 72 -4.45 2.44 -17.42
C ASP A 72 -4.55 1.31 -16.39
N ALA A 73 -5.70 0.69 -16.31
CA ALA A 73 -5.96 -0.43 -15.40
C ALA A 73 -6.85 -1.47 -16.06
N ASP A 74 -6.84 -2.70 -15.53
CA ASP A 74 -7.74 -3.76 -15.92
C ASP A 74 -8.60 -4.17 -14.72
N ALA A 75 -9.93 -4.09 -14.84
CA ALA A 75 -10.86 -4.38 -13.76
C ALA A 75 -10.81 -5.83 -13.27
N THR A 76 -10.25 -6.75 -14.07
CA THR A 76 -10.11 -8.17 -13.70
C THR A 76 -8.85 -8.46 -12.88
N ASN A 77 -7.85 -7.57 -12.90
CA ASN A 77 -6.57 -7.80 -12.20
C ASN A 77 -5.85 -6.49 -11.82
N MET A 78 -6.53 -5.63 -11.09
CA MET A 78 -6.09 -4.27 -10.80
C MET A 78 -4.81 -4.18 -9.97
N ALA A 79 -4.63 -5.05 -8.98
CA ALA A 79 -3.43 -5.08 -8.14
C ALA A 79 -2.13 -5.35 -8.92
N ARG A 80 -2.21 -5.86 -10.14
CA ARG A 80 -1.05 -6.26 -10.96
C ARG A 80 -0.90 -5.48 -12.26
N GLN A 81 -1.93 -4.75 -12.69
CA GLN A 81 -1.97 -4.18 -14.04
C GLN A 81 -2.33 -2.68 -14.09
N ALA A 82 -2.37 -2.01 -12.96
CA ALA A 82 -2.46 -0.56 -12.96
C ALA A 82 -1.12 0.06 -13.34
N VAL A 83 -1.13 1.00 -14.29
CA VAL A 83 0.03 1.74 -14.75
C VAL A 83 -0.32 3.21 -14.81
N ALA A 84 0.49 4.05 -14.17
CA ALA A 84 0.42 5.49 -14.33
C ALA A 84 1.23 5.92 -15.56
N LYS A 85 0.62 6.72 -16.46
CA LYS A 85 1.29 7.18 -17.68
C LYS A 85 2.26 8.33 -17.44
N ASN A 86 2.01 9.12 -16.41
CA ASN A 86 2.68 10.40 -16.18
C ASN A 86 3.17 10.58 -14.73
N SER A 87 3.29 9.48 -13.96
CA SER A 87 3.78 9.52 -12.59
C SER A 87 4.63 8.31 -12.25
N ASN A 88 5.91 8.54 -11.99
CA ASN A 88 6.82 7.49 -11.51
C ASN A 88 6.48 7.05 -10.09
N GLN A 89 6.09 8.00 -9.23
CA GLN A 89 5.64 7.75 -7.87
C GLN A 89 4.53 6.68 -7.82
N GLU A 90 3.52 6.83 -8.67
CA GLU A 90 2.41 5.90 -8.74
C GLU A 90 2.84 4.53 -9.28
N ASN A 91 3.73 4.49 -10.25
CA ASN A 91 4.26 3.25 -10.78
C ASN A 91 5.08 2.49 -9.72
N ASP A 92 5.85 3.20 -8.90
CA ASP A 92 6.59 2.58 -7.80
C ASP A 92 5.67 2.09 -6.69
N PHE A 93 4.59 2.84 -6.39
CA PHE A 93 3.54 2.37 -5.50
C PHE A 93 2.84 1.10 -6.02
N PHE A 94 2.47 1.03 -7.29
CA PHE A 94 1.86 -0.18 -7.86
C PHE A 94 2.82 -1.38 -7.87
N LYS A 95 4.10 -1.17 -8.12
CA LYS A 95 5.13 -2.23 -7.97
C LYS A 95 5.22 -2.71 -6.52
N TYR A 96 5.14 -1.79 -5.56
CA TYR A 96 5.15 -2.12 -4.14
C TYR A 96 3.92 -2.95 -3.74
N VAL A 97 2.72 -2.53 -4.14
CA VAL A 97 1.48 -3.30 -3.89
C VAL A 97 1.56 -4.71 -4.50
N LYS A 98 2.07 -4.80 -5.74
CA LYS A 98 2.31 -6.09 -6.39
C LYS A 98 3.32 -6.94 -5.61
N PHE A 99 4.43 -6.36 -5.19
CA PHE A 99 5.45 -7.05 -4.40
C PHE A 99 4.85 -7.63 -3.11
N LEU A 100 4.11 -6.82 -2.33
CA LEU A 100 3.46 -7.28 -1.10
C LEU A 100 2.49 -8.44 -1.37
N THR A 101 1.70 -8.33 -2.44
CA THR A 101 0.76 -9.38 -2.84
C THR A 101 1.50 -10.67 -3.18
N ASP A 102 2.56 -10.61 -3.98
CA ASP A 102 3.34 -11.77 -4.39
C ASP A 102 4.06 -12.42 -3.19
N GLN A 103 4.60 -11.62 -2.26
CA GLN A 103 5.22 -12.12 -1.02
C GLN A 103 4.20 -12.80 -0.12
N ASN A 104 3.00 -12.23 0.03
CA ASN A 104 1.94 -12.83 0.82
C ASN A 104 1.46 -14.17 0.21
N MET A 105 1.27 -14.22 -1.10
CA MET A 105 0.90 -15.47 -1.79
C MET A 105 1.96 -16.55 -1.61
N LYS A 106 3.25 -16.19 -1.71
CA LYS A 106 4.37 -17.10 -1.47
C LYS A 106 4.36 -17.62 -0.03
N PHE A 107 4.19 -16.73 0.95
CA PHE A 107 4.09 -17.10 2.36
C PHE A 107 2.92 -18.07 2.61
N MET A 108 1.75 -17.79 2.08
CA MET A 108 0.58 -18.65 2.23
C MET A 108 0.81 -20.03 1.59
N GLY A 109 1.40 -20.09 0.40
CA GLY A 109 1.75 -21.35 -0.25
C GLY A 109 2.76 -22.19 0.55
N GLU A 110 3.79 -21.57 1.13
CA GLU A 110 4.75 -22.27 2.00
C GLU A 110 4.11 -22.71 3.33
N LYS A 111 3.26 -21.87 3.91
CA LYS A 111 2.50 -22.21 5.12
C LYS A 111 1.59 -23.42 4.92
N ASP A 112 0.97 -23.53 3.74
CA ASP A 112 0.11 -24.68 3.43
C ASP A 112 0.89 -26.01 3.36
N LYS A 113 2.13 -25.99 2.90
CA LYS A 113 3.02 -27.17 2.89
C LYS A 113 3.40 -27.64 4.28
N ILE A 114 3.31 -26.77 5.28
CA ILE A 114 3.63 -27.08 6.69
C ILE A 114 2.43 -27.73 7.40
N LYS A 115 1.23 -27.64 6.85
CA LYS A 115 0.03 -28.33 7.38
C LYS A 115 0.29 -29.83 7.41
N GLY A 116 0.12 -30.44 8.58
CA GLY A 116 0.36 -31.88 8.76
C GLY A 116 1.65 -32.23 9.50
N LEU A 117 2.53 -31.29 9.77
CA LEU A 117 3.68 -31.50 10.66
C LEU A 117 3.25 -31.49 12.13
N ALA A 118 4.09 -32.06 12.99
CA ALA A 118 3.92 -31.97 14.44
C ALA A 118 3.81 -30.51 14.88
N LYS A 119 2.92 -30.19 15.83
CA LYS A 119 2.59 -28.84 16.26
C LYS A 119 3.82 -27.96 16.58
N LYS A 120 4.80 -28.51 17.27
CA LYS A 120 6.04 -27.80 17.63
C LYS A 120 6.87 -27.43 16.41
N ASP A 121 7.01 -28.35 15.47
CA ASP A 121 7.78 -28.12 14.23
C ASP A 121 7.07 -27.15 13.29
N SER A 122 5.74 -27.23 13.20
CA SER A 122 4.91 -26.27 12.45
C SER A 122 5.09 -24.85 12.96
N ILE A 123 5.02 -24.62 14.27
CA ILE A 123 5.18 -23.30 14.88
C ILE A 123 6.57 -22.72 14.58
N SER A 124 7.62 -23.52 14.77
CA SER A 124 8.99 -23.09 14.51
C SER A 124 9.20 -22.69 13.05
N LYS A 125 8.74 -23.52 12.11
CA LYS A 125 8.84 -23.23 10.66
C LYS A 125 8.03 -22.01 10.25
N ILE A 126 6.81 -21.84 10.77
CA ILE A 126 5.99 -20.65 10.48
C ILE A 126 6.68 -19.38 10.97
N LYS A 127 7.25 -19.38 12.19
CA LYS A 127 8.01 -18.24 12.70
C LYS A 127 9.22 -17.90 11.83
N ALA A 128 9.95 -18.91 11.37
CA ALA A 128 11.08 -18.70 10.46
C ALA A 128 10.63 -18.09 9.12
N LEU A 129 9.53 -18.58 8.55
CA LEU A 129 8.94 -18.01 7.33
C LEU A 129 8.47 -16.57 7.52
N GLN A 130 7.82 -16.25 8.64
CA GLN A 130 7.40 -14.89 8.97
C GLN A 130 8.59 -13.95 9.05
N LYS A 131 9.65 -14.33 9.76
CA LYS A 131 10.88 -13.53 9.87
C LYS A 131 11.53 -13.28 8.49
N THR A 132 11.52 -14.28 7.61
CA THR A 132 12.04 -14.14 6.25
C THR A 132 11.18 -13.18 5.42
N LEU A 133 9.84 -13.26 5.56
CA LEU A 133 8.91 -12.35 4.91
C LEU A 133 9.09 -10.91 5.38
N GLU A 134 9.12 -10.70 6.71
CA GLU A 134 9.31 -9.39 7.34
C GLU A 134 10.60 -8.74 6.83
N ARG A 135 11.71 -9.47 6.85
CA ARG A 135 13.00 -8.98 6.35
C ARG A 135 12.95 -8.60 4.86
N SER A 136 12.31 -9.44 4.04
CA SER A 136 12.17 -9.15 2.61
C SER A 136 11.35 -7.88 2.34
N ILE A 137 10.33 -7.62 3.17
CA ILE A 137 9.52 -6.40 3.09
C ILE A 137 10.33 -5.20 3.57
N GLU A 138 11.02 -5.29 4.70
CA GLU A 138 11.88 -4.23 5.24
C GLU A 138 12.98 -3.81 4.27
N ASP A 139 13.68 -4.78 3.66
CA ASP A 139 14.73 -4.52 2.68
C ASP A 139 14.16 -3.78 1.45
N TYR A 140 12.99 -4.19 0.97
CA TYR A 140 12.34 -3.56 -0.18
C TYR A 140 11.81 -2.16 0.15
N GLU A 141 11.18 -1.97 1.29
CA GLU A 141 10.69 -0.67 1.78
C GLU A 141 11.85 0.32 1.99
N SER A 142 12.97 -0.15 2.53
CA SER A 142 14.18 0.67 2.70
C SER A 142 14.72 1.17 1.36
N ALA A 143 14.77 0.31 0.35
CA ALA A 143 15.17 0.71 -0.99
C ALA A 143 14.18 1.68 -1.65
N LEU A 144 12.87 1.49 -1.44
CA LEU A 144 11.84 2.40 -1.94
C LEU A 144 11.93 3.78 -1.27
N ALA A 145 12.11 3.83 0.05
CA ALA A 145 12.27 5.08 0.79
C ALA A 145 13.47 5.89 0.29
N GLU A 146 14.60 5.21 0.03
CA GLU A 146 15.80 5.84 -0.51
C GLU A 146 15.57 6.41 -1.92
N ASN A 147 14.92 5.65 -2.80
CA ASN A 147 14.68 6.04 -4.20
C ASN A 147 13.56 7.10 -4.35
N ASN A 148 12.71 7.28 -3.34
CA ASN A 148 11.54 8.15 -3.39
C ASN A 148 11.58 9.30 -2.36
N LYS A 149 12.76 9.71 -1.87
CA LYS A 149 12.94 10.70 -0.79
C LYS A 149 12.18 12.03 -0.96
N SER A 150 11.95 12.44 -2.20
CA SER A 150 11.31 13.73 -2.50
C SER A 150 9.85 13.58 -2.94
N SER A 151 9.24 12.43 -2.73
CA SER A 151 7.87 12.14 -3.13
C SER A 151 6.96 11.88 -1.92
N TYR A 152 5.66 12.10 -2.10
CA TYR A 152 4.69 11.78 -1.05
C TYR A 152 4.63 10.26 -0.77
N PHE A 153 4.87 9.43 -1.77
CA PHE A 153 5.00 7.99 -1.57
C PHE A 153 6.21 7.62 -0.70
N GLY A 154 7.33 8.31 -0.87
CA GLY A 154 8.49 8.15 0.00
C GLY A 154 8.19 8.51 1.45
N ASP A 155 7.49 9.63 1.69
CA ASP A 155 7.01 10.00 3.02
C ASP A 155 6.10 8.90 3.61
N PHE A 156 5.16 8.39 2.80
CA PHE A 156 4.26 7.31 3.20
C PHE A 156 5.03 6.04 3.60
N ILE A 157 6.01 5.60 2.80
CA ILE A 157 6.84 4.43 3.11
C ILE A 157 7.64 4.66 4.39
N ASN A 158 8.25 5.84 4.57
CA ASN A 158 8.99 6.18 5.78
C ASN A 158 8.12 6.15 7.05
N LEU A 159 6.86 6.61 6.94
CA LEU A 159 5.90 6.55 8.05
C LEU A 159 5.45 5.12 8.35
N LYS A 160 5.31 4.29 7.29
CA LYS A 160 4.88 2.90 7.42
C LYS A 160 5.98 1.99 7.97
N MET A 161 7.23 2.28 7.64
CA MET A 161 8.37 1.55 8.21
C MET A 161 8.35 1.76 9.72
N GLU A 162 7.83 0.77 10.44
CA GLU A 162 7.92 0.74 11.89
C GLU A 162 9.40 0.88 12.27
N ARG A 163 9.71 1.99 12.90
CA ARG A 163 11.00 2.14 13.55
C ARG A 163 10.98 1.29 14.81
N THR A 164 11.07 -0.02 14.64
CA THR A 164 11.31 -0.94 15.74
C THR A 164 12.61 -0.47 16.39
N LEU A 165 12.52 -0.03 17.63
CA LEU A 165 13.70 0.25 18.45
C LEU A 165 14.54 -1.02 18.46
N LYS A 166 15.62 -1.05 17.68
CA LYS A 166 16.68 -2.04 17.85
C LYS A 166 17.26 -1.73 19.22
N ASP A 167 17.30 -2.69 20.08
CA ASP A 167 17.86 -2.54 21.45
C ASP A 167 17.04 -1.63 22.37
N VAL A 168 15.76 -1.96 22.57
CA VAL A 168 14.93 -1.29 23.58
C VAL A 168 15.64 -1.35 24.93
N PRO A 169 15.97 -0.19 25.55
CA PRO A 169 16.60 -0.17 26.87
C PRO A 169 15.76 -0.94 27.88
N THR A 170 16.32 -1.98 28.46
CA THR A 170 15.64 -2.83 29.45
C THR A 170 16.14 -2.51 30.85
N ALA A 171 15.24 -2.53 31.83
CA ALA A 171 15.57 -2.49 33.24
C ALA A 171 16.13 -3.85 33.70
N SER A 172 16.70 -3.91 34.90
CA SER A 172 17.28 -5.13 35.49
C SER A 172 16.31 -6.33 35.61
N ASN A 173 15.00 -6.06 35.55
CA ASN A 173 13.94 -7.07 35.55
C ASN A 173 13.57 -7.59 34.16
N GLY A 174 14.31 -7.20 33.11
CA GLY A 174 14.08 -7.61 31.71
C GLY A 174 12.88 -6.92 31.03
N ARG A 175 12.21 -5.98 31.68
CA ARG A 175 11.12 -5.19 31.09
C ARG A 175 11.66 -3.92 30.43
N PRO A 176 10.96 -3.35 29.44
CA PRO A 176 11.34 -2.05 28.88
C PRO A 176 11.47 -0.98 29.98
N ASP A 177 12.59 -0.27 29.99
CA ASP A 177 12.81 0.87 30.90
C ASP A 177 12.07 2.08 30.35
N SER A 178 10.88 2.37 30.87
CA SER A 178 10.00 3.41 30.36
C SER A 178 10.63 4.80 30.34
N LEU A 179 11.52 5.12 31.29
CA LEU A 179 12.23 6.42 31.34
C LEU A 179 13.31 6.52 30.26
N LYS A 180 14.04 5.43 30.00
CA LYS A 180 15.06 5.40 28.95
C LYS A 180 14.41 5.31 27.56
N VAL A 181 13.32 4.57 27.43
CA VAL A 181 12.51 4.53 26.19
C VAL A 181 11.97 5.92 25.87
N TYR A 182 11.40 6.63 26.84
CA TYR A 182 10.91 8.02 26.64
C TYR A 182 12.00 9.00 26.22
N LYS A 183 13.23 8.85 26.72
CA LYS A 183 14.37 9.69 26.31
C LYS A 183 14.95 9.31 24.95
N TYR A 184 14.61 8.15 24.43
CA TYR A 184 15.09 7.64 23.14
C TYR A 184 14.20 8.16 21.98
N TYR A 185 12.95 8.50 22.24
CA TYR A 185 12.03 9.17 21.32
C TYR A 185 12.12 10.70 21.48
#